data_a43af3c4b511d7e3a5cf7b195a411c1b
#
_entry.id   a43af3c4b511d7e3a5cf7b195a411c1b
#
_cell.length_a   1.000
_cell.length_b   1.000
_cell.length_c   1.000
_cell.angle_alpha   90.00
_cell.angle_beta   90.00
_cell.angle_gamma   90.00
#
_symmetry.space_group_name_H-M   'P 1'
#
loop_
_entity.id
_entity.type
_entity.pdbx_description
1 polymer ?
#
loop_
_entity_poly.entity_id
_entity_poly.type
_entity_poly.pdbx_seq_one_letter_code
_entity_poly.pdbx_strand_id
1 'polypeptide(L)'
;MPVKFTILGSGSSGNCSYIETDQTRILIDAGFSARQIRERLAAIGRSPETLNGILLTHEHSDHAQGLEVLCRKLPVPIYCNRYTKDAIDYQADVRFDSRLFTTGAAFSIGDIAIESFSVPHDAQDPVGFLIHTPAATIGFVTDLGHPTRLVVERIRAAHVLMIEANHDVRLLQEDTRRPWSVKQRILSRLGHLSNEVAGEVIQQIVSERLRHVYLGHLSRDCNRPELALRAVEGALKRVGATHVKVEPTSQDTPNPTLEIFPPG
;
A
#
# COMPACT_ATOMS: atom_id res chain seq x y z
N MET A 1 -15.79 18.08 3.13
CA MET A 1 -14.86 18.19 1.96
C MET A 1 -14.58 16.81 1.39
N PRO A 2 -14.00 16.66 0.18
CA PRO A 2 -13.62 15.35 -0.33
C PRO A 2 -12.47 14.77 0.49
N VAL A 3 -12.45 13.45 0.62
CA VAL A 3 -11.28 12.71 1.09
C VAL A 3 -10.25 12.67 -0.04
N LYS A 4 -8.98 12.91 0.27
CA LYS A 4 -7.89 12.88 -0.71
C LYS A 4 -7.02 11.66 -0.46
N PHE A 5 -6.76 10.92 -1.52
CA PHE A 5 -5.85 9.78 -1.51
C PHE A 5 -4.79 9.95 -2.59
N THR A 6 -3.52 9.85 -2.20
CA THR A 6 -2.39 10.01 -3.11
C THR A 6 -1.34 8.94 -2.86
N ILE A 7 -0.99 8.18 -3.88
CA ILE A 7 0.21 7.33 -3.84
C ILE A 7 1.40 8.24 -4.09
N LEU A 8 2.19 8.51 -3.05
CA LEU A 8 3.40 9.34 -3.15
C LEU A 8 4.53 8.62 -3.89
N GLY A 9 4.47 7.32 -3.92
CA GLY A 9 5.31 6.44 -4.70
C GLY A 9 5.20 5.01 -4.21
N SER A 10 5.40 4.03 -5.10
CA SER A 10 5.30 2.62 -4.78
C SER A 10 6.19 1.76 -5.67
N GLY A 11 6.94 0.85 -5.04
CA GLY A 11 7.85 -0.11 -5.66
C GLY A 11 8.94 -0.57 -4.71
N SER A 12 9.81 -1.46 -5.16
CA SER A 12 10.84 -2.14 -4.34
C SER A 12 11.92 -1.22 -3.72
N SER A 13 11.90 0.08 -3.98
CA SER A 13 12.86 1.04 -3.41
C SER A 13 12.20 2.06 -2.49
N GLY A 14 10.89 1.93 -2.25
CA GLY A 14 10.14 2.76 -1.31
C GLY A 14 8.67 2.82 -1.64
N ASN A 15 7.88 2.75 -0.58
CA ASN A 15 6.42 2.83 -0.61
C ASN A 15 5.98 3.91 0.36
N CYS A 16 5.09 4.79 -0.07
CA CYS A 16 4.49 5.80 0.76
C CYS A 16 3.19 6.28 0.11
N SER A 17 2.11 6.30 0.87
CA SER A 17 0.82 6.83 0.44
C SER A 17 0.30 7.83 1.45
N TYR A 18 -0.54 8.75 1.00
CA TYR A 18 -1.09 9.84 1.80
C TYR A 18 -2.61 9.84 1.75
N ILE A 19 -3.23 9.94 2.92
CA ILE A 19 -4.68 10.12 3.06
C ILE A 19 -4.95 11.40 3.85
N GLU A 20 -5.91 12.19 3.37
CA GLU A 20 -6.37 13.42 4.02
C GLU A 20 -7.89 13.45 4.05
N THR A 21 -8.44 13.71 5.23
CA THR A 21 -9.82 14.13 5.48
C THR A 21 -9.83 15.59 5.92
N ASP A 22 -10.98 16.09 6.35
CA ASP A 22 -11.07 17.44 6.92
C ASP A 22 -10.29 17.59 8.23
N GLN A 23 -10.15 16.50 9.00
CA GLN A 23 -9.59 16.50 10.35
C GLN A 23 -8.25 15.77 10.45
N THR A 24 -8.00 14.79 9.57
CA THR A 24 -6.90 13.84 9.74
C THR A 24 -6.04 13.72 8.49
N ARG A 25 -4.72 13.68 8.69
CA ARG A 25 -3.72 13.47 7.66
C ARG A 25 -2.77 12.37 8.11
N ILE A 26 -2.70 11.29 7.33
CA ILE A 26 -1.84 10.16 7.64
C ILE A 26 -0.98 9.76 6.44
N LEU A 27 0.19 9.20 6.74
CA LEU A 27 0.92 8.39 5.78
C LEU A 27 0.58 6.91 6.00
N ILE A 28 0.60 6.15 4.92
CA ILE A 28 0.72 4.70 4.94
C ILE A 28 2.10 4.38 4.42
N ASP A 29 2.92 3.81 5.27
CA ASP A 29 4.35 3.58 5.11
C ASP A 29 5.20 4.86 4.92
N ALA A 30 6.49 4.72 5.20
CA ALA A 30 7.50 5.77 5.06
C ALA A 30 8.79 5.18 4.43
N GLY A 31 8.61 4.48 3.32
CA GLY A 31 9.67 3.71 2.66
C GLY A 31 10.65 4.52 1.83
N PHE A 32 10.50 5.83 1.75
CA PHE A 32 11.47 6.75 1.15
C PHE A 32 12.27 7.47 2.22
N SER A 33 13.44 8.03 1.87
CA SER A 33 14.14 8.92 2.78
C SER A 33 13.24 10.07 3.24
N ALA A 34 13.44 10.59 4.46
CA ALA A 34 12.66 11.71 4.98
C ALA A 34 12.67 12.94 4.06
N ARG A 35 13.80 13.16 3.34
CA ARG A 35 13.89 14.21 2.32
C ARG A 35 12.92 13.95 1.16
N GLN A 36 12.92 12.74 0.60
CA GLN A 36 12.03 12.37 -0.51
C GLN A 36 10.56 12.41 -0.10
N ILE A 37 10.21 11.98 1.12
CA ILE A 37 8.84 12.10 1.65
C ILE A 37 8.42 13.56 1.69
N ARG A 38 9.27 14.45 2.19
CA ARG A 38 9.02 15.89 2.22
C ARG A 38 8.83 16.49 0.83
N GLU A 39 9.71 16.16 -0.11
CA GLU A 39 9.63 16.63 -1.50
C GLU A 39 8.35 16.15 -2.20
N ARG A 40 7.93 14.88 -1.98
CA ARG A 40 6.70 14.31 -2.56
C ARG A 40 5.43 14.89 -1.95
N LEU A 41 5.41 15.15 -0.64
CA LEU A 41 4.32 15.87 0.01
C LEU A 41 4.23 17.31 -0.51
N ALA A 42 5.36 18.01 -0.64
CA ALA A 42 5.40 19.36 -1.20
C ALA A 42 4.88 19.41 -2.65
N ALA A 43 5.16 18.39 -3.46
CA ALA A 43 4.66 18.30 -4.84
C ALA A 43 3.12 18.25 -4.92
N ILE A 44 2.45 17.81 -3.86
CA ILE A 44 0.99 17.82 -3.75
C ILE A 44 0.47 18.97 -2.85
N GLY A 45 1.32 19.95 -2.53
CA GLY A 45 0.97 21.10 -1.69
C GLY A 45 0.77 20.74 -0.21
N ARG A 46 1.47 19.71 0.30
CA ARG A 46 1.35 19.24 1.69
C ARG A 46 2.70 19.23 2.38
N SER A 47 2.67 19.11 3.71
CA SER A 47 3.85 19.15 4.57
C SER A 47 3.79 18.06 5.63
N PRO A 48 4.90 17.39 5.96
CA PRO A 48 4.93 16.37 7.00
C PRO A 48 4.64 16.91 8.41
N GLU A 49 4.80 18.22 8.64
CA GLU A 49 4.47 18.89 9.91
C GLU A 49 2.99 18.85 10.25
N THR A 50 2.14 18.56 9.26
CA THR A 50 0.68 18.49 9.44
C THR A 50 0.16 17.07 9.65
N LEU A 51 1.04 16.07 9.68
CA LEU A 51 0.66 14.67 9.85
C LEU A 51 0.16 14.36 11.26
N ASN A 52 -0.92 13.60 11.35
CA ASN A 52 -1.48 13.07 12.59
C ASN A 52 -0.94 11.67 12.91
N GLY A 53 -0.34 10.97 11.95
CA GLY A 53 0.25 9.67 12.16
C GLY A 53 0.84 9.04 10.90
N ILE A 54 1.65 8.01 11.14
CA ILE A 54 2.16 7.12 10.10
C ILE A 54 1.63 5.72 10.41
N LEU A 55 0.89 5.14 9.50
CA LEU A 55 0.37 3.78 9.58
C LEU A 55 1.36 2.86 8.88
N LEU A 56 1.92 1.89 9.60
CA LEU A 56 2.97 1.03 9.07
C LEU A 56 2.44 -0.38 8.79
N THR A 57 2.67 -0.87 7.57
CA THR A 57 2.27 -2.21 7.15
C THR A 57 3.20 -3.28 7.71
N HIS A 58 4.51 -3.07 7.63
CA HIS A 58 5.55 -3.96 8.15
C HIS A 58 6.93 -3.26 8.18
N GLU A 59 7.96 -3.94 8.67
CA GLU A 59 9.27 -3.37 9.02
C GLU A 59 10.30 -3.33 7.89
N HIS A 60 10.02 -3.82 6.70
CA HIS A 60 11.00 -3.80 5.61
C HIS A 60 11.45 -2.38 5.25
N SER A 61 12.70 -2.24 4.82
CA SER A 61 13.31 -0.94 4.59
C SER A 61 12.57 -0.08 3.56
N ASP A 62 12.03 -0.67 2.53
CA ASP A 62 11.22 0.02 1.52
C ASP A 62 9.82 0.43 2.01
N HIS A 63 9.49 0.17 3.31
CA HIS A 63 8.31 0.66 4.01
C HIS A 63 8.66 1.53 5.22
N ALA A 64 9.86 1.40 5.80
CA ALA A 64 10.21 1.99 7.08
C ALA A 64 11.45 2.89 7.08
N GLN A 65 12.30 2.91 6.04
CA GLN A 65 13.62 3.58 6.05
C GLN A 65 13.58 5.08 6.37
N GLY A 66 12.48 5.76 6.11
CA GLY A 66 12.33 7.18 6.39
C GLY A 66 11.97 7.52 7.83
N LEU A 67 11.45 6.55 8.58
CA LEU A 67 10.88 6.75 9.92
C LEU A 67 11.87 7.41 10.87
N GLU A 68 13.09 6.89 10.97
CA GLU A 68 14.06 7.39 11.93
C GLU A 68 14.33 8.88 11.77
N VAL A 69 14.66 9.33 10.55
CA VAL A 69 14.99 10.74 10.29
C VAL A 69 13.74 11.62 10.36
N LEU A 70 12.59 11.12 9.93
CA LEU A 70 11.33 11.87 9.97
C LEU A 70 10.87 12.08 11.40
N CYS A 71 10.79 11.01 12.21
CA CYS A 71 10.29 11.06 13.59
C CYS A 71 11.29 11.69 14.57
N ARG A 72 12.58 11.70 14.26
CA ARG A 72 13.58 12.47 15.04
C ARG A 72 13.30 13.98 15.01
N LYS A 73 12.72 14.46 13.91
CA LYS A 73 12.45 15.89 13.69
C LYS A 73 11.01 16.29 13.96
N LEU A 74 10.09 15.35 13.92
CA LEU A 74 8.64 15.59 14.02
C LEU A 74 8.02 14.65 15.04
N PRO A 75 7.17 15.16 15.94
CA PRO A 75 6.44 14.34 16.92
C PRO A 75 5.24 13.65 16.28
N VAL A 76 5.48 12.84 15.26
CA VAL A 76 4.43 12.09 14.54
C VAL A 76 4.37 10.67 15.09
N PRO A 77 3.23 10.22 15.63
CA PRO A 77 3.09 8.86 16.14
C PRO A 77 3.08 7.82 15.00
N ILE A 78 3.68 6.65 15.25
CA ILE A 78 3.66 5.51 14.36
C ILE A 78 2.63 4.51 14.87
N TYR A 79 1.67 4.15 14.02
CA TYR A 79 0.68 3.13 14.28
C TYR A 79 1.15 1.81 13.65
N CYS A 80 1.47 0.82 14.48
CA CYS A 80 1.95 -0.50 14.04
C CYS A 80 1.52 -1.58 15.03
N ASN A 81 1.63 -2.85 14.64
CA ASN A 81 1.46 -3.94 15.59
C ASN A 81 2.74 -4.17 16.43
N ARG A 82 2.66 -5.05 17.40
CA ARG A 82 3.75 -5.29 18.36
C ARG A 82 5.02 -5.80 17.69
N TYR A 83 4.90 -6.77 16.78
CA TYR A 83 6.07 -7.40 16.16
C TYR A 83 6.77 -6.46 15.18
N THR A 84 6.01 -5.71 14.39
CA THR A 84 6.54 -4.63 13.55
C THR A 84 7.27 -3.58 14.38
N LYS A 85 6.67 -3.15 15.53
CA LYS A 85 7.32 -2.22 16.45
C LYS A 85 8.67 -2.75 16.95
N ASP A 86 8.69 -3.97 17.46
CA ASP A 86 9.92 -4.54 18.00
C ASP A 86 11.02 -4.64 16.93
N ALA A 87 10.64 -4.93 15.68
CA ALA A 87 11.57 -4.98 14.55
C ALA A 87 12.12 -3.59 14.16
N ILE A 88 11.28 -2.55 14.05
CA ILE A 88 11.76 -1.19 13.74
C ILE A 88 12.59 -0.59 14.87
N ASP A 89 12.25 -0.86 16.14
CA ASP A 89 13.03 -0.39 17.30
C ASP A 89 14.41 -1.05 17.34
N TYR A 90 14.53 -2.32 16.91
CA TYR A 90 15.81 -3.01 16.81
C TYR A 90 16.72 -2.44 15.71
N GLN A 91 16.14 -1.90 14.65
CA GLN A 91 16.86 -1.37 13.50
C GLN A 91 17.26 0.11 13.66
N ALA A 92 16.60 0.85 14.55
CA ALA A 92 16.76 2.29 14.69
C ALA A 92 17.50 2.69 15.96
N ASP A 93 18.23 3.82 15.89
CA ASP A 93 18.91 4.46 17.04
C ASP A 93 18.00 5.45 17.79
N VAL A 94 16.70 5.45 17.52
CA VAL A 94 15.71 6.34 18.13
C VAL A 94 14.56 5.57 18.72
N ARG A 95 13.92 6.13 19.73
CA ARG A 95 12.64 5.62 20.22
C ARG A 95 11.50 6.32 19.51
N PHE A 96 10.62 5.52 18.92
CA PHE A 96 9.43 6.02 18.26
C PHE A 96 8.27 6.21 19.25
N ASP A 97 7.44 7.25 19.05
CA ASP A 97 6.12 7.32 19.67
C ASP A 97 5.19 6.33 18.96
N SER A 98 5.19 5.08 19.42
CA SER A 98 4.44 3.99 18.82
C SER A 98 3.07 3.83 19.47
N ARG A 99 2.03 3.83 18.64
CA ARG A 99 0.64 3.53 19.01
C ARG A 99 0.32 2.13 18.51
N LEU A 100 0.19 1.19 19.46
CA LEU A 100 0.03 -0.22 19.10
C LEU A 100 -1.42 -0.57 18.79
N PHE A 101 -1.61 -1.28 17.68
CA PHE A 101 -2.84 -2.01 17.40
C PHE A 101 -2.59 -3.52 17.44
N THR A 102 -3.65 -4.30 17.58
CA THR A 102 -3.62 -5.76 17.44
C THR A 102 -4.04 -6.13 16.03
N THR A 103 -3.25 -6.96 15.34
CA THR A 103 -3.59 -7.47 14.01
C THR A 103 -4.96 -8.15 14.01
N GLY A 104 -5.82 -7.75 13.09
CA GLY A 104 -7.22 -8.19 13.01
C GLY A 104 -8.22 -7.33 13.80
N ALA A 105 -7.75 -6.40 14.63
CA ALA A 105 -8.62 -5.48 15.36
C ALA A 105 -8.82 -4.15 14.61
N ALA A 106 -9.89 -3.44 14.95
CA ALA A 106 -10.18 -2.10 14.50
C ALA A 106 -9.66 -1.05 15.49
N PHE A 107 -9.21 0.09 14.97
CA PHE A 107 -8.80 1.28 15.75
C PHE A 107 -9.07 2.54 14.93
N SER A 108 -8.81 3.73 15.50
CA SER A 108 -9.07 4.99 14.80
C SER A 108 -7.89 5.95 14.92
N ILE A 109 -7.71 6.77 13.89
CA ILE A 109 -6.84 7.93 13.87
C ILE A 109 -7.70 9.12 13.45
N GLY A 110 -8.02 9.99 14.41
CA GLY A 110 -8.99 11.08 14.18
C GLY A 110 -10.34 10.55 13.71
N ASP A 111 -10.81 11.02 12.57
CA ASP A 111 -12.07 10.64 11.92
C ASP A 111 -11.94 9.46 10.93
N ILE A 112 -10.78 8.79 10.90
CA ILE A 112 -10.50 7.61 10.08
C ILE A 112 -10.55 6.36 10.96
N ALA A 113 -11.48 5.43 10.66
CA ALA A 113 -11.50 4.10 11.28
C ALA A 113 -10.72 3.10 10.40
N ILE A 114 -9.90 2.26 11.04
CA ILE A 114 -8.97 1.36 10.35
C ILE A 114 -9.16 -0.05 10.88
N GLU A 115 -9.30 -1.01 9.98
CA GLU A 115 -9.24 -2.43 10.28
C GLU A 115 -7.94 -2.99 9.69
N SER A 116 -7.10 -3.59 10.52
CA SER A 116 -5.93 -4.32 10.06
C SER A 116 -6.29 -5.79 9.78
N PHE A 117 -5.60 -6.43 8.85
CA PHE A 117 -5.71 -7.85 8.60
C PHE A 117 -4.37 -8.43 8.14
N SER A 118 -4.08 -9.66 8.55
CA SER A 118 -2.82 -10.32 8.21
C SER A 118 -2.73 -10.61 6.71
N VAL A 119 -1.54 -10.37 6.14
CA VAL A 119 -1.19 -10.71 4.75
C VAL A 119 -0.01 -11.68 4.73
N PRO A 120 0.03 -12.66 3.82
CA PRO A 120 1.18 -13.55 3.69
C PRO A 120 2.37 -12.83 3.04
N HIS A 121 3.37 -12.51 3.84
CA HIS A 121 4.65 -11.95 3.40
C HIS A 121 5.77 -12.35 4.35
N ASP A 122 7.03 -12.29 3.93
CA ASP A 122 8.20 -12.68 4.71
C ASP A 122 8.69 -11.57 5.67
N ALA A 123 7.76 -11.06 6.48
CA ALA A 123 7.98 -10.07 7.53
C ALA A 123 7.47 -10.60 8.90
N GLN A 124 7.66 -9.84 10.00
CA GLN A 124 7.33 -10.32 11.35
C GLN A 124 5.82 -10.52 11.57
N ASP A 125 5.01 -9.51 11.22
CA ASP A 125 3.54 -9.60 11.27
C ASP A 125 2.95 -8.59 10.26
N PRO A 126 3.09 -8.87 8.95
CA PRO A 126 2.70 -7.95 7.90
C PRO A 126 1.18 -7.85 7.79
N VAL A 127 0.70 -6.62 7.59
CA VAL A 127 -0.74 -6.33 7.52
C VAL A 127 -1.13 -5.53 6.29
N GLY A 128 -2.33 -5.79 5.79
CA GLY A 128 -3.10 -4.88 4.97
C GLY A 128 -4.11 -4.10 5.80
N PHE A 129 -4.69 -3.07 5.22
CA PHE A 129 -5.65 -2.20 5.88
C PHE A 129 -6.93 -2.04 5.08
N LEU A 130 -8.05 -2.00 5.78
CA LEU A 130 -9.30 -1.48 5.30
C LEU A 130 -9.56 -0.16 6.05
N ILE A 131 -9.55 0.94 5.32
CA ILE A 131 -9.54 2.30 5.86
C ILE A 131 -10.88 2.94 5.55
N HIS A 132 -11.67 3.14 6.58
CA HIS A 132 -13.00 3.76 6.49
C HIS A 132 -12.87 5.27 6.73
N THR A 133 -13.16 6.04 5.71
CA THR A 133 -13.20 7.49 5.75
C THR A 133 -14.65 7.97 5.63
N PRO A 134 -14.96 9.25 5.91
CA PRO A 134 -16.31 9.78 5.74
C PRO A 134 -16.89 9.67 4.33
N ALA A 135 -16.03 9.55 3.30
CA ALA A 135 -16.46 9.48 1.90
C ALA A 135 -16.41 8.08 1.28
N ALA A 136 -15.47 7.23 1.71
CA ALA A 136 -15.27 5.93 1.09
C ALA A 136 -14.45 4.99 1.98
N THR A 137 -14.47 3.70 1.63
CA THR A 137 -13.58 2.68 2.16
C THR A 137 -12.44 2.46 1.19
N ILE A 138 -11.20 2.57 1.67
CA ILE A 138 -9.97 2.34 0.91
C ILE A 138 -9.36 1.03 1.38
N GLY A 139 -9.20 0.06 0.47
CA GLY A 139 -8.41 -1.15 0.70
C GLY A 139 -6.95 -0.88 0.36
N PHE A 140 -6.04 -1.29 1.23
CA PHE A 140 -4.59 -1.13 1.03
C PHE A 140 -3.87 -2.45 1.28
N VAL A 141 -3.31 -3.05 0.24
CA VAL A 141 -2.63 -4.34 0.28
C VAL A 141 -1.42 -4.31 -0.64
N THR A 142 -0.24 -4.25 -0.04
CA THR A 142 1.05 -4.41 -0.72
C THR A 142 1.76 -5.63 -0.13
N ASP A 143 2.81 -6.09 -0.79
CA ASP A 143 3.63 -7.20 -0.31
C ASP A 143 2.78 -8.42 0.02
N LEU A 144 2.03 -8.84 -0.98
CA LEU A 144 1.10 -9.94 -0.89
C LEU A 144 1.61 -11.13 -1.68
N GLY A 145 2.24 -12.10 -1.03
CA GLY A 145 2.72 -13.30 -1.70
C GLY A 145 1.60 -14.22 -2.20
N HIS A 146 0.44 -14.22 -1.53
CA HIS A 146 -0.66 -15.09 -1.85
C HIS A 146 -2.01 -14.52 -1.37
N PRO A 147 -3.04 -14.43 -2.24
CA PRO A 147 -4.35 -13.94 -1.86
C PRO A 147 -5.12 -14.99 -1.05
N THR A 148 -5.05 -14.88 0.29
CA THR A 148 -5.84 -15.75 1.17
C THR A 148 -7.31 -15.37 1.10
N ARG A 149 -8.19 -16.29 1.52
CA ARG A 149 -9.62 -16.01 1.63
C ARG A 149 -9.89 -14.79 2.52
N LEU A 150 -9.13 -14.64 3.62
CA LEU A 150 -9.24 -13.48 4.51
C LEU A 150 -8.98 -12.18 3.76
N VAL A 151 -7.87 -12.08 3.02
CA VAL A 151 -7.51 -10.89 2.24
C VAL A 151 -8.62 -10.57 1.24
N VAL A 152 -9.04 -11.55 0.43
CA VAL A 152 -10.09 -11.38 -0.60
C VAL A 152 -11.40 -10.87 0.02
N GLU A 153 -11.85 -11.47 1.13
CA GLU A 153 -13.08 -11.06 1.81
C GLU A 153 -12.99 -9.64 2.40
N ARG A 154 -11.83 -9.27 2.96
CA ARG A 154 -11.64 -7.93 3.54
C ARG A 154 -11.66 -6.84 2.46
N ILE A 155 -10.90 -6.99 1.39
CA ILE A 155 -10.80 -5.96 0.35
C ILE A 155 -12.05 -5.84 -0.54
N ARG A 156 -12.99 -6.80 -0.46
CA ARG A 156 -14.28 -6.75 -1.18
C ARG A 156 -15.12 -5.52 -0.82
N ALA A 157 -14.94 -4.97 0.37
CA ALA A 157 -15.67 -3.78 0.82
C ALA A 157 -15.11 -2.44 0.25
N ALA A 158 -13.99 -2.49 -0.47
CA ALA A 158 -13.29 -1.29 -0.93
C ALA A 158 -14.05 -0.57 -2.07
N HIS A 159 -14.06 0.75 -1.99
CA HIS A 159 -14.44 1.67 -3.09
C HIS A 159 -13.21 2.05 -3.92
N VAL A 160 -12.07 2.19 -3.26
CA VAL A 160 -10.75 2.40 -3.84
C VAL A 160 -9.83 1.31 -3.31
N LEU A 161 -9.07 0.68 -4.17
CA LEU A 161 -8.14 -0.39 -3.80
C LEU A 161 -6.73 -0.06 -4.27
N MET A 162 -5.78 -0.09 -3.36
CA MET A 162 -4.36 -0.20 -3.66
C MET A 162 -3.98 -1.67 -3.49
N ILE A 163 -3.54 -2.32 -4.57
CA ILE A 163 -3.15 -3.74 -4.57
C ILE A 163 -1.81 -3.92 -5.27
N GLU A 164 -1.02 -4.86 -4.79
CA GLU A 164 0.23 -5.23 -5.44
C GLU A 164 -0.02 -5.87 -6.82
N ALA A 165 0.83 -5.47 -7.80
CA ALA A 165 1.02 -6.14 -9.08
C ALA A 165 2.52 -6.12 -9.38
N ASN A 166 3.29 -6.95 -8.65
CA ASN A 166 4.73 -6.81 -8.57
C ASN A 166 5.44 -7.18 -9.88
N HIS A 167 5.12 -8.32 -10.47
CA HIS A 167 5.91 -8.85 -11.57
C HIS A 167 5.05 -9.49 -12.67
N ASP A 168 5.55 -9.43 -13.88
CA ASP A 168 5.20 -10.33 -14.96
C ASP A 168 6.00 -11.62 -14.81
N VAL A 169 5.31 -12.76 -14.80
CA VAL A 169 5.94 -14.07 -14.53
C VAL A 169 7.02 -14.40 -15.56
N ARG A 170 6.79 -14.05 -16.83
CA ARG A 170 7.74 -14.32 -17.90
C ARG A 170 8.99 -13.45 -17.76
N LEU A 171 8.83 -12.15 -17.54
CA LEU A 171 9.97 -11.25 -17.32
C LEU A 171 10.80 -11.66 -16.10
N LEU A 172 10.15 -12.12 -15.02
CA LEU A 172 10.86 -12.62 -13.85
C LEU A 172 11.62 -13.91 -14.16
N GLN A 173 11.05 -14.83 -14.91
CA GLN A 173 11.71 -16.08 -15.30
C GLN A 173 12.89 -15.83 -16.24
N GLU A 174 12.76 -14.94 -17.21
CA GLU A 174 13.78 -14.59 -18.19
C GLU A 174 14.88 -13.65 -17.64
N ASP A 175 14.70 -13.03 -16.45
CA ASP A 175 15.71 -12.15 -15.86
C ASP A 175 16.99 -12.93 -15.50
N THR A 176 18.10 -12.59 -16.14
CA THR A 176 19.40 -13.22 -15.93
C THR A 176 20.21 -12.63 -14.78
N ARG A 177 19.80 -11.50 -14.23
CA ARG A 177 20.53 -10.77 -13.18
C ARG A 177 20.23 -11.30 -11.78
N ARG A 178 19.03 -11.84 -11.56
CA ARG A 178 18.61 -12.38 -10.25
C ARG A 178 18.98 -13.85 -10.14
N PRO A 179 19.64 -14.26 -9.03
CA PRO A 179 19.82 -15.67 -8.70
C PRO A 179 18.48 -16.41 -8.61
N TRP A 180 18.50 -17.71 -8.90
CA TRP A 180 17.28 -18.53 -8.86
C TRP A 180 16.60 -18.52 -7.48
N SER A 181 17.37 -18.50 -6.40
CA SER A 181 16.83 -18.40 -5.02
C SER A 181 16.00 -17.14 -4.80
N VAL A 182 16.39 -15.99 -5.36
CA VAL A 182 15.64 -14.75 -5.29
C VAL A 182 14.34 -14.86 -6.08
N LYS A 183 14.37 -15.45 -7.28
CA LYS A 183 13.16 -15.69 -8.07
C LYS A 183 12.18 -16.62 -7.34
N GLN A 184 12.70 -17.69 -6.73
CA GLN A 184 11.87 -18.60 -5.92
C GLN A 184 11.23 -17.89 -4.73
N ARG A 185 11.96 -17.01 -4.05
CA ARG A 185 11.41 -16.19 -2.97
C ARG A 185 10.27 -15.29 -3.48
N ILE A 186 10.47 -14.58 -4.58
CA ILE A 186 9.46 -13.72 -5.20
C ILE A 186 8.20 -14.52 -5.57
N LEU A 187 8.36 -15.70 -6.17
CA LEU A 187 7.27 -16.58 -6.60
C LEU A 187 6.64 -17.39 -5.44
N SER A 188 7.19 -17.29 -4.23
CA SER A 188 6.68 -18.07 -3.09
C SER A 188 5.37 -17.49 -2.54
N ARG A 189 4.71 -18.28 -1.69
CA ARG A 189 3.50 -17.83 -0.98
C ARG A 189 3.72 -16.68 0.01
N LEU A 190 4.97 -16.38 0.33
CA LEU A 190 5.38 -15.26 1.17
C LEU A 190 6.16 -14.20 0.37
N GLY A 191 6.20 -14.31 -0.95
CA GLY A 191 6.87 -13.37 -1.84
C GLY A 191 5.94 -12.23 -2.28
N HIS A 192 5.71 -12.14 -3.61
CA HIS A 192 4.98 -11.04 -4.22
C HIS A 192 3.96 -11.51 -5.26
N LEU A 193 2.90 -10.73 -5.42
CA LEU A 193 1.80 -11.03 -6.33
C LEU A 193 2.19 -10.74 -7.79
N SER A 194 1.93 -11.69 -8.69
CA SER A 194 2.06 -11.43 -10.13
C SER A 194 0.91 -10.60 -10.68
N ASN A 195 1.11 -10.02 -11.86
CA ASN A 195 0.08 -9.25 -12.57
C ASN A 195 -1.20 -10.07 -12.80
N GLU A 196 -1.04 -11.34 -13.19
CA GLU A 196 -2.15 -12.24 -13.48
C GLU A 196 -2.97 -12.52 -12.22
N VAL A 197 -2.31 -12.84 -11.11
CA VAL A 197 -2.98 -13.12 -9.84
C VAL A 197 -3.65 -11.87 -9.29
N ALA A 198 -3.05 -10.68 -9.44
CA ALA A 198 -3.71 -9.42 -9.11
C ALA A 198 -5.01 -9.24 -9.90
N GLY A 199 -5.00 -9.54 -11.21
CA GLY A 199 -6.20 -9.54 -12.05
C GLY A 199 -7.26 -10.53 -11.58
N GLU A 200 -6.87 -11.74 -11.18
CA GLU A 200 -7.77 -12.77 -10.65
C GLU A 200 -8.42 -12.32 -9.32
N VAL A 201 -7.66 -11.71 -8.43
CA VAL A 201 -8.16 -11.16 -7.17
C VAL A 201 -9.20 -10.06 -7.45
N ILE A 202 -8.87 -9.12 -8.32
CA ILE A 202 -9.77 -8.02 -8.67
C ILE A 202 -11.06 -8.56 -9.30
N GLN A 203 -10.97 -9.56 -10.18
CA GLN A 203 -12.14 -10.23 -10.77
C GLN A 203 -13.06 -10.87 -9.70
N GLN A 204 -12.48 -11.42 -8.62
CA GLN A 204 -13.25 -12.04 -7.53
C GLN A 204 -13.96 -11.04 -6.64
N ILE A 205 -13.43 -9.84 -6.47
CA ILE A 205 -13.93 -8.83 -5.52
C ILE A 205 -14.73 -7.72 -6.18
N VAL A 206 -14.64 -7.57 -7.50
CA VAL A 206 -15.28 -6.47 -8.21
C VAL A 206 -16.79 -6.45 -7.96
N SER A 207 -17.29 -5.27 -7.68
CA SER A 207 -18.69 -4.97 -7.43
C SER A 207 -18.98 -3.54 -7.87
N GLU A 208 -20.26 -3.14 -7.86
CA GLU A 208 -20.66 -1.76 -8.13
C GLU A 208 -20.03 -0.72 -7.19
N ARG A 209 -19.44 -1.14 -6.06
CA ARG A 209 -18.75 -0.24 -5.11
C ARG A 209 -17.34 0.10 -5.55
N LEU A 210 -16.61 -0.87 -6.11
CA LEU A 210 -15.22 -0.68 -6.52
C LEU A 210 -15.17 0.26 -7.73
N ARG A 211 -14.59 1.43 -7.56
CA ARG A 211 -14.50 2.49 -8.59
C ARG A 211 -13.09 2.70 -9.11
N HIS A 212 -12.09 2.47 -8.26
CA HIS A 212 -10.71 2.80 -8.58
C HIS A 212 -9.75 1.75 -8.04
N VAL A 213 -8.82 1.31 -8.86
CA VAL A 213 -7.76 0.37 -8.49
C VAL A 213 -6.40 0.97 -8.84
N TYR A 214 -5.53 1.06 -7.85
CA TYR A 214 -4.11 1.36 -8.04
C TYR A 214 -3.32 0.07 -8.03
N LEU A 215 -2.51 -0.14 -9.07
CA LEU A 215 -1.56 -1.26 -9.16
C LEU A 215 -0.22 -0.80 -8.62
N GLY A 216 0.15 -1.31 -7.46
CA GLY A 216 1.34 -0.88 -6.74
C GLY A 216 2.45 -1.91 -6.68
N HIS A 217 3.54 -1.47 -6.06
CA HIS A 217 4.74 -2.28 -5.82
C HIS A 217 5.31 -2.96 -7.08
N LEU A 218 5.24 -2.25 -8.23
CA LEU A 218 5.72 -2.76 -9.49
C LEU A 218 7.25 -2.90 -9.48
N SER A 219 7.75 -4.08 -9.86
CA SER A 219 9.18 -4.32 -10.03
C SER A 219 9.71 -3.54 -11.23
N ARG A 220 10.77 -2.77 -11.04
CA ARG A 220 11.44 -2.02 -12.13
C ARG A 220 12.00 -2.92 -13.21
N ASP A 221 12.47 -4.09 -12.84
CA ASP A 221 13.19 -4.99 -13.73
C ASP A 221 12.30 -6.08 -14.33
N CYS A 222 11.36 -6.59 -13.52
CA CYS A 222 10.54 -7.74 -13.89
C CYS A 222 9.07 -7.35 -14.12
N ASN A 223 8.78 -6.07 -14.34
CA ASN A 223 7.45 -5.60 -14.70
C ASN A 223 7.50 -4.40 -15.62
N ARG A 224 6.35 -4.07 -16.20
CA ARG A 224 6.07 -2.83 -16.93
C ARG A 224 4.63 -2.42 -16.62
N PRO A 225 4.35 -1.12 -16.44
CA PRO A 225 2.99 -0.64 -16.16
C PRO A 225 1.94 -1.17 -17.14
N GLU A 226 2.30 -1.26 -18.42
CA GLU A 226 1.39 -1.72 -19.48
C GLU A 226 1.04 -3.21 -19.38
N LEU A 227 1.95 -4.04 -18.82
CA LEU A 227 1.68 -5.47 -18.59
C LEU A 227 0.74 -5.65 -17.40
N ALA A 228 0.97 -4.93 -16.31
CA ALA A 228 0.09 -4.93 -15.15
C ALA A 228 -1.32 -4.43 -15.51
N LEU A 229 -1.43 -3.31 -16.22
CA LEU A 229 -2.71 -2.79 -16.73
C LEU A 229 -3.42 -3.82 -17.59
N ARG A 230 -2.74 -4.39 -18.61
CA ARG A 230 -3.32 -5.37 -19.51
C ARG A 230 -3.89 -6.59 -18.78
N ALA A 231 -3.17 -7.11 -17.78
CA ALA A 231 -3.61 -8.26 -17.00
C ALA A 231 -4.91 -7.94 -16.24
N VAL A 232 -4.94 -6.80 -15.54
CA VAL A 232 -6.07 -6.40 -14.69
C VAL A 232 -7.27 -5.93 -15.51
N GLU A 233 -7.08 -5.08 -16.51
CA GLU A 233 -8.16 -4.64 -17.40
C GLU A 233 -8.76 -5.80 -18.17
N GLY A 234 -7.91 -6.76 -18.59
CA GLY A 234 -8.37 -8.00 -19.21
C GLY A 234 -9.24 -8.84 -18.28
N ALA A 235 -8.90 -8.90 -16.99
CA ALA A 235 -9.70 -9.58 -15.97
C ALA A 235 -11.05 -8.88 -15.75
N LEU A 236 -11.07 -7.55 -15.61
CA LEU A 236 -12.29 -6.76 -15.47
C LEU A 236 -13.20 -6.88 -16.69
N LYS A 237 -12.63 -6.86 -17.89
CA LYS A 237 -13.38 -7.02 -19.15
C LYS A 237 -14.10 -8.37 -19.22
N ARG A 238 -13.47 -9.45 -18.73
CA ARG A 238 -14.10 -10.80 -18.72
C ARG A 238 -15.38 -10.87 -17.90
N VAL A 239 -15.53 -10.01 -16.89
CA VAL A 239 -16.72 -9.94 -16.03
C VAL A 239 -17.60 -8.70 -16.30
N GLY A 240 -17.32 -7.96 -17.38
CA GLY A 240 -18.11 -6.79 -17.77
C GLY A 240 -17.95 -5.56 -16.87
N ALA A 241 -16.95 -5.52 -16.02
CA ALA A 241 -16.74 -4.44 -15.03
C ALA A 241 -15.96 -3.25 -15.64
N THR A 242 -16.56 -2.58 -16.61
CA THR A 242 -15.92 -1.44 -17.34
C THR A 242 -15.98 -0.12 -16.56
N HIS A 243 -16.67 -0.08 -15.44
CA HIS A 243 -16.82 1.09 -14.58
C HIS A 243 -15.62 1.33 -13.66
N VAL A 244 -14.74 0.35 -13.51
CA VAL A 244 -13.57 0.43 -12.62
C VAL A 244 -12.42 1.10 -13.36
N LYS A 245 -11.93 2.21 -12.83
CA LYS A 245 -10.70 2.85 -13.31
C LYS A 245 -9.50 2.12 -12.73
N VAL A 246 -8.53 1.77 -13.58
CA VAL A 246 -7.28 1.13 -13.15
C VAL A 246 -6.11 2.04 -13.49
N GLU A 247 -5.23 2.28 -12.52
CA GLU A 247 -4.03 3.10 -12.70
C GLU A 247 -2.79 2.40 -12.13
N PRO A 248 -1.67 2.38 -12.85
CA PRO A 248 -0.40 1.94 -12.29
C PRO A 248 0.17 3.02 -11.40
N THR A 249 0.93 2.63 -10.40
CA THR A 249 1.69 3.56 -9.57
C THR A 249 3.11 3.73 -10.10
N SER A 250 3.76 4.82 -9.68
CA SER A 250 5.15 5.10 -10.02
C SER A 250 6.02 5.03 -8.77
N GLN A 251 7.23 4.47 -8.93
CA GLN A 251 8.27 4.56 -7.91
C GLN A 251 8.84 5.98 -7.80
N ASP A 252 8.84 6.74 -8.89
CA ASP A 252 9.65 7.94 -9.02
C ASP A 252 8.86 9.24 -8.79
N THR A 253 7.56 9.23 -9.08
CA THR A 253 6.69 10.40 -9.00
C THR A 253 5.38 10.08 -8.29
N PRO A 254 4.80 11.03 -7.51
CA PRO A 254 3.45 10.87 -6.99
C PRO A 254 2.42 10.70 -8.11
N ASN A 255 1.44 9.84 -7.88
CA ASN A 255 0.24 9.81 -8.71
C ASN A 255 -0.59 11.10 -8.50
N PRO A 256 -1.44 11.49 -9.45
CA PRO A 256 -2.43 12.52 -9.23
C PRO A 256 -3.28 12.21 -7.99
N THR A 257 -3.57 13.23 -7.19
CA THR A 257 -4.43 13.08 -6.02
C THR A 257 -5.85 12.71 -6.44
N LEU A 258 -6.36 11.59 -5.93
CA LEU A 258 -7.75 11.20 -6.08
C LEU A 258 -8.60 11.92 -5.03
N GLU A 259 -9.57 12.70 -5.47
CA GLU A 259 -10.60 13.30 -4.62
C GLU A 259 -11.84 12.42 -4.59
N ILE A 260 -12.24 11.98 -3.40
CA ILE A 260 -13.37 11.08 -3.17
C ILE A 260 -14.45 11.85 -2.42
N PHE A 261 -15.60 12.03 -3.05
CA PHE A 261 -16.73 12.72 -2.47
C PHE A 261 -17.65 11.74 -1.74
N PRO A 262 -18.26 12.17 -0.61
CA PRO A 262 -19.29 11.36 0.04
C PRO A 262 -20.43 11.06 -0.94
N PRO A 263 -21.10 9.90 -0.83
CA PRO A 263 -22.31 9.65 -1.59
C PRO A 263 -23.35 10.73 -1.23
N GLY A 264 -23.96 11.29 -2.26
CA GLY A 264 -25.00 12.31 -2.12
C GLY A 264 -26.27 11.77 -1.45
#